data_e11db51b0486a5ce50d1120ced951222
#
_entry.id   e11db51b0486a5ce50d1120ced951222
#
_cell.length_a   1.000
_cell.length_b   1.000
_cell.length_c   1.000
_cell.angle_alpha   90.00
_cell.angle_beta   90.00
_cell.angle_gamma   90.00
#
_symmetry.space_group_name_H-M   'P 1'
#
loop_
_entity.id
_entity.type
_entity.pdbx_description
1 polymer ?
#
loop_
_entity_poly.entity_id
_entity_poly.type
_entity_poly.pdbx_seq_one_letter_code
_entity_poly.pdbx_strand_id
1 'polypeptide(L)'
;NWVFTPLSWRVYDGDTLMDVVLDLGFNVHIRIKTRLLGINAPEVRGASRAEGLASRDYLRGVLDRAEQLRVQTAEKQGKYGRWLITLWDGNVNINEQMVTAGHAVFQEY
;
A
#
# COMPACT_ATOMS: atom_id res chain seq x y z
N ASN A 1 -1.82 -1.81 -16.92
CA ASN A 1 -1.40 -1.40 -15.58
C ASN A 1 0.06 -0.99 -15.62
N TRP A 2 0.38 0.05 -14.90
CA TRP A 2 1.71 0.65 -14.92
C TRP A 2 2.44 0.32 -13.62
N VAL A 3 3.75 0.02 -13.73
CA VAL A 3 4.59 -0.35 -12.60
C VAL A 3 5.67 0.70 -12.42
N PHE A 4 5.82 1.20 -11.20
CA PHE A 4 6.76 2.28 -10.90
C PHE A 4 7.64 1.91 -9.71
N THR A 5 8.81 2.53 -9.63
CA THR A 5 9.66 2.47 -8.45
C THR A 5 9.24 3.59 -7.50
N PRO A 6 8.83 3.25 -6.27
CA PRO A 6 8.57 4.29 -5.26
C PRO A 6 9.88 4.80 -4.68
N LEU A 7 9.96 6.11 -4.49
CA LEU A 7 11.13 6.78 -3.90
C LEU A 7 10.95 7.05 -2.42
N SER A 8 9.72 7.33 -2.00
CA SER A 8 9.38 7.54 -0.61
C SER A 8 7.89 7.28 -0.42
N TRP A 9 7.50 7.06 0.85
CA TRP A 9 6.11 6.79 1.23
C TRP A 9 5.93 6.99 2.71
N ARG A 10 4.65 7.09 3.13
CA ARG A 10 4.28 7.12 4.54
C ARG A 10 3.12 6.16 4.76
N VAL A 11 3.32 5.17 5.61
CA VAL A 11 2.28 4.19 5.94
C VAL A 11 1.31 4.82 6.95
N TYR A 12 0.06 5.02 6.54
CA TYR A 12 -0.99 5.53 7.41
C TYR A 12 -1.65 4.40 8.21
N ASP A 13 -2.05 3.34 7.52
CA ASP A 13 -2.57 2.11 8.13
C ASP A 13 -2.23 0.91 7.23
N GLY A 14 -2.78 -0.27 7.52
CA GLY A 14 -2.41 -1.50 6.83
C GLY A 14 -2.85 -1.60 5.37
N ASP A 15 -3.63 -0.66 4.87
CA ASP A 15 -4.07 -0.63 3.47
C ASP A 15 -3.93 0.74 2.81
N THR A 16 -3.29 1.71 3.47
CA THR A 16 -3.19 3.08 2.96
C THR A 16 -1.78 3.61 3.10
N LEU A 17 -1.21 4.05 1.96
CA LEU A 17 0.05 4.78 1.91
C LEU A 17 -0.22 6.21 1.45
N MET A 18 0.30 7.17 2.21
CA MET A 18 0.21 8.60 1.89
C MET A 18 1.55 9.09 1.38
N ASP A 19 1.54 10.22 0.68
CA ASP A 19 2.76 10.87 0.20
C ASP A 19 3.68 9.90 -0.55
N VAL A 20 3.10 9.04 -1.38
CA VAL A 20 3.89 8.11 -2.20
C VAL A 20 4.46 8.89 -3.37
N VAL A 21 5.78 8.94 -3.45
CA VAL A 21 6.48 9.60 -4.55
C VAL A 21 6.95 8.53 -5.52
N LEU A 22 6.48 8.60 -6.75
CA LEU A 22 6.84 7.66 -7.82
C LEU A 22 7.83 8.31 -8.77
N ASP A 23 8.80 7.53 -9.20
CA ASP A 23 9.74 7.91 -10.24
C ASP A 23 9.12 7.60 -11.62
N LEU A 24 8.86 8.62 -12.41
CA LEU A 24 8.30 8.47 -13.75
C LEU A 24 9.38 8.46 -14.83
N GLY A 25 10.66 8.54 -14.45
CA GLY A 25 11.75 8.68 -15.38
C GLY A 25 12.02 10.15 -15.73
N PHE A 26 13.14 10.43 -16.39
CA PHE A 26 13.52 11.78 -16.85
C PHE A 26 13.55 12.83 -15.73
N ASN A 27 13.83 12.42 -14.49
CA ASN A 27 13.77 13.29 -13.31
C ASN A 27 12.35 13.84 -13.01
N VAL A 28 11.34 13.17 -13.51
CA VAL A 28 9.94 13.54 -13.23
C VAL A 28 9.41 12.65 -12.12
N HIS A 29 8.90 13.28 -11.06
CA HIS A 29 8.32 12.59 -9.92
C HIS A 29 6.88 13.05 -9.73
N ILE A 30 6.03 12.14 -9.22
CA ILE A 30 4.65 12.48 -8.85
C ILE A 30 4.41 12.01 -7.42
N ARG A 31 3.66 12.80 -6.65
CA ARG A 31 3.24 12.44 -5.29
C ARG A 31 1.76 12.11 -5.30
N ILE A 32 1.41 10.94 -4.81
CA ILE A 32 0.03 10.46 -4.81
C ILE A 32 -0.36 9.89 -3.45
N LYS A 33 -1.67 9.84 -3.22
CA LYS A 33 -2.29 9.10 -2.13
C LYS A 33 -2.71 7.74 -2.66
N THR A 34 -2.48 6.67 -1.92
CA THR A 34 -2.76 5.32 -2.41
C THR A 34 -3.54 4.50 -1.41
N ARG A 35 -4.26 3.51 -1.93
CA ARG A 35 -4.92 2.47 -1.15
C ARG A 35 -4.60 1.11 -1.78
N LEU A 36 -4.30 0.12 -0.95
CA LEU A 36 -3.98 -1.21 -1.44
C LEU A 36 -5.24 -1.86 -2.02
N LEU A 37 -5.17 -2.25 -3.29
CA LEU A 37 -6.28 -2.83 -4.03
C LEU A 37 -6.63 -4.22 -3.48
N GLY A 38 -7.92 -4.46 -3.33
CA GLY A 38 -8.45 -5.80 -3.05
C GLY A 38 -8.40 -6.23 -1.61
N ILE A 39 -7.95 -5.39 -0.69
CA ILE A 39 -7.89 -5.70 0.73
C ILE A 39 -8.47 -4.58 1.58
N ASN A 40 -8.81 -4.92 2.82
CA ASN A 40 -9.26 -3.97 3.81
C ASN A 40 -8.59 -4.30 5.14
N ALA A 41 -7.88 -3.34 5.70
CA ALA A 41 -7.19 -3.48 6.99
C ALA A 41 -7.99 -2.79 8.10
N PRO A 42 -7.80 -3.19 9.37
CA PRO A 42 -8.42 -2.50 10.49
C PRO A 42 -7.95 -1.05 10.58
N GLU A 43 -8.84 -0.17 10.99
CA GLU A 43 -8.52 1.24 11.18
C GLU A 43 -7.65 1.46 12.42
N VAL A 44 -6.81 2.50 12.38
CA VAL A 44 -5.90 2.85 13.48
C VAL A 44 -6.57 3.69 14.55
N ARG A 45 -7.89 3.76 14.56
CA ARG A 45 -8.67 4.50 15.58
C ARG A 45 -9.96 3.75 15.95
N GLY A 46 -10.59 4.18 17.04
CA GLY A 46 -11.81 3.58 17.51
C GLY A 46 -11.59 2.19 18.10
N ALA A 47 -12.60 1.34 18.00
CA ALA A 47 -12.61 0.02 18.63
C ALA A 47 -11.56 -0.92 18.03
N SER A 48 -11.15 -0.71 16.77
CA SER A 48 -10.16 -1.55 16.08
C SER A 48 -8.73 -1.02 16.17
N ARG A 49 -8.47 -0.03 17.04
CA ARG A 49 -7.18 0.65 17.11
C ARG A 49 -6.00 -0.31 17.30
N ALA A 50 -6.13 -1.30 18.20
CA ALA A 50 -5.02 -2.22 18.47
C ALA A 50 -4.67 -3.06 17.24
N GLU A 51 -5.67 -3.62 16.57
CA GLU A 51 -5.47 -4.39 15.33
C GLU A 51 -4.97 -3.50 14.21
N GLY A 52 -5.49 -2.27 14.12
CA GLY A 52 -5.07 -1.30 13.11
C GLY A 52 -3.62 -0.92 13.25
N LEU A 53 -3.16 -0.64 14.47
CA LEU A 53 -1.75 -0.33 14.72
C LEU A 53 -0.84 -1.52 14.42
N ALA A 54 -1.26 -2.74 14.77
CA ALA A 54 -0.50 -3.94 14.47
C ALA A 54 -0.39 -4.16 12.95
N SER A 55 -1.48 -3.97 12.22
CA SER A 55 -1.49 -4.08 10.76
C SER A 55 -0.59 -3.02 10.12
N ARG A 56 -0.68 -1.76 10.57
CA ARG A 56 0.19 -0.69 10.11
C ARG A 56 1.66 -1.03 10.32
N ASP A 57 2.01 -1.48 11.51
CA ASP A 57 3.40 -1.76 11.87
C ASP A 57 3.94 -2.97 11.10
N TYR A 58 3.08 -3.96 10.83
CA TYR A 58 3.45 -5.09 9.98
C TYR A 58 3.79 -4.61 8.55
N LEU A 59 2.95 -3.77 7.96
CA LEU A 59 3.20 -3.23 6.63
C LEU A 59 4.49 -2.38 6.60
N ARG A 60 4.69 -1.54 7.62
CA ARG A 60 5.95 -0.77 7.74
C ARG A 60 7.16 -1.67 7.71
N GLY A 61 7.13 -2.76 8.49
CA GLY A 61 8.24 -3.72 8.53
C GLY A 61 8.46 -4.42 7.20
N VAL A 62 7.39 -4.81 6.50
CA VAL A 62 7.49 -5.44 5.18
C VAL A 62 8.16 -4.49 4.19
N LEU A 63 7.73 -3.22 4.16
CA LEU A 63 8.29 -2.24 3.22
C LEU A 63 9.74 -1.90 3.55
N ASP A 64 10.09 -1.81 4.84
CA ASP A 64 11.46 -1.51 5.26
C ASP A 64 12.43 -2.64 4.89
N ARG A 65 11.94 -3.88 4.81
CA ARG A 65 12.77 -5.03 4.45
C ARG A 65 12.75 -5.36 2.96
N ALA A 66 11.88 -4.71 2.19
CA ALA A 66 11.74 -5.01 0.77
C ALA A 66 12.99 -4.63 0.00
N GLU A 67 13.45 -5.51 -0.88
CA GLU A 67 14.64 -5.31 -1.70
C GLU A 67 14.31 -4.83 -3.11
N GLN A 68 13.14 -5.21 -3.64
CA GLN A 68 12.72 -4.89 -4.99
C GLN A 68 11.29 -4.35 -5.00
N LEU A 69 11.07 -3.31 -4.21
CA LEU A 69 9.73 -2.73 -4.05
C LEU A 69 9.29 -2.04 -5.34
N ARG A 70 8.08 -2.38 -5.79
CA ARG A 70 7.42 -1.78 -6.95
C ARG A 70 5.97 -1.48 -6.62
N VAL A 71 5.46 -0.43 -7.24
CA VAL A 71 4.05 -0.01 -7.13
C VAL A 71 3.40 -0.22 -8.48
N GLN A 72 2.36 -1.05 -8.52
CA GLN A 72 1.54 -1.25 -9.71
C GLN A 72 0.24 -0.50 -9.54
N THR A 73 -0.06 0.44 -10.43
CA THR A 73 -1.29 1.24 -10.36
C THR A 73 -2.40 0.54 -11.12
N ALA A 74 -3.62 0.57 -10.54
CA ALA A 74 -4.82 0.16 -11.25
C ALA A 74 -5.29 1.31 -12.17
N GLU A 75 -6.18 1.00 -13.11
CA GLU A 75 -6.66 1.97 -14.10
C GLU A 75 -7.58 3.03 -13.50
N LYS A 76 -8.07 2.84 -12.28
CA LYS A 76 -9.05 3.75 -11.67
C LYS A 76 -8.62 4.19 -10.28
N GLN A 77 -9.06 5.39 -9.89
CA GLN A 77 -8.92 5.87 -8.52
C GLN A 77 -10.02 5.29 -7.63
N GLY A 78 -9.70 5.09 -6.36
CA GLY A 78 -10.68 4.82 -5.33
C GLY A 78 -11.31 6.11 -4.81
N LYS A 79 -12.02 6.00 -3.68
CA LYS A 79 -12.65 7.14 -3.00
C LYS A 79 -11.58 8.11 -2.48
N TYR A 80 -11.96 9.38 -2.34
CA TYR A 80 -11.11 10.44 -1.77
C TYR A 80 -9.84 10.71 -2.55
N GLY A 81 -9.85 10.45 -3.87
CA GLY A 81 -8.70 10.72 -4.74
C GLY A 81 -7.51 9.80 -4.53
N ARG A 82 -7.71 8.67 -3.84
CA ARG A 82 -6.64 7.69 -3.64
C ARG A 82 -6.53 6.77 -4.85
N TRP A 83 -5.31 6.56 -5.32
CA TRP A 83 -5.05 5.58 -6.38
C TRP A 83 -5.00 4.17 -5.80
N LEU A 84 -5.68 3.25 -6.46
CA LEU A 84 -5.66 1.84 -6.08
C LEU A 84 -4.37 1.22 -6.60
N ILE A 85 -3.61 0.57 -5.72
CA ILE A 85 -2.30 0.02 -6.07
C ILE A 85 -2.14 -1.41 -5.56
N THR A 86 -1.23 -2.14 -6.22
CA THR A 86 -0.68 -3.38 -5.71
C THR A 86 0.80 -3.17 -5.43
N LEU A 87 1.25 -3.53 -4.25
CA LEU A 87 2.65 -3.47 -3.87
C LEU A 87 3.30 -4.82 -4.14
N TRP A 88 4.47 -4.78 -4.75
CA TRP A 88 5.27 -5.98 -5.04
C TRP A 88 6.67 -5.83 -4.45
N ASP A 89 7.17 -6.93 -3.87
CA ASP A 89 8.59 -7.07 -3.56
C ASP A 89 9.09 -8.23 -4.42
N GLY A 90 9.72 -7.91 -5.54
CA GLY A 90 10.03 -8.92 -6.54
C GLY A 90 8.75 -9.62 -7.02
N ASN A 91 8.64 -10.92 -6.78
CA ASN A 91 7.47 -11.72 -7.15
C ASN A 91 6.42 -11.83 -6.03
N VAL A 92 6.66 -11.21 -4.88
CA VAL A 92 5.76 -11.29 -3.73
C VAL A 92 4.73 -10.18 -3.81
N ASN A 93 3.44 -10.55 -3.82
CA ASN A 93 2.32 -9.60 -3.76
C ASN A 93 2.10 -9.23 -2.30
N ILE A 94 2.47 -8.01 -1.93
CA ILE A 94 2.38 -7.55 -0.54
C ILE A 94 0.92 -7.39 -0.10
N ASN A 95 0.02 -6.99 -1.02
CA ASN A 95 -1.41 -6.91 -0.70
C ASN A 95 -1.93 -8.26 -0.19
N GLU A 96 -1.61 -9.34 -0.91
CA GLU A 96 -2.00 -10.69 -0.50
C GLU A 96 -1.28 -11.11 0.79
N GLN A 97 -0.02 -10.72 0.95
CA GLN A 97 0.74 -11.03 2.16
C GLN A 97 0.08 -10.45 3.41
N MET A 98 -0.52 -9.27 3.32
CA MET A 98 -1.25 -8.67 4.44
C MET A 98 -2.40 -9.55 4.90
N VAL A 99 -3.12 -10.16 3.95
CA VAL A 99 -4.23 -11.08 4.26
C VAL A 99 -3.70 -12.39 4.84
N THR A 100 -2.68 -12.97 4.23
CA THR A 100 -2.08 -14.23 4.68
C THR A 100 -1.53 -14.12 6.10
N ALA A 101 -0.98 -12.96 6.44
CA ALA A 101 -0.44 -12.70 7.78
C ALA A 101 -1.52 -12.38 8.82
N GLY A 102 -2.79 -12.28 8.41
CA GLY A 102 -3.90 -12.00 9.33
C GLY A 102 -4.09 -10.53 9.65
N HIS A 103 -3.47 -9.62 8.88
CA HIS A 103 -3.55 -8.18 9.12
C HIS A 103 -4.53 -7.44 8.21
N ALA A 104 -5.17 -8.14 7.30
CA ALA A 104 -6.19 -7.59 6.41
C ALA A 104 -7.12 -8.70 5.95
N VAL A 105 -8.24 -8.32 5.33
CA VAL A 105 -9.17 -9.26 4.70
C VAL A 105 -9.32 -8.89 3.24
N PHE A 106 -9.67 -9.85 2.39
CA PHE A 106 -9.98 -9.56 0.99
C PHE A 106 -11.27 -8.77 0.88
N GLN A 107 -11.29 -7.81 -0.03
CA GLN A 107 -12.47 -6.98 -0.30
C GLN A 107 -12.52 -6.64 -1.78
N GLU A 108 -13.65 -6.91 -2.40
CA GLU A 108 -13.91 -6.51 -3.79
C GLU A 108 -14.37 -5.07 -3.87
N TYR A 109 -14.04 -4.41 -4.99
CA TYR A 109 -14.46 -3.05 -5.30
C TYR A 109 -15.34 -3.02 -6.54
#